data_e3ab37c088b4fea9915628c3caa4de73
#
_entry.id   e3ab37c088b4fea9915628c3caa4de73
#
_cell.length_a   1.000
_cell.length_b   1.000
_cell.length_c   1.000
_cell.angle_alpha   90.00
_cell.angle_beta   90.00
_cell.angle_gamma   90.00
#
_symmetry.space_group_name_H-M   'P 1'
#
loop_
_entity.id
_entity.type
_entity.pdbx_description
1 polymer ?
#
loop_
_entity_poly.entity_id
_entity_poly.type
_entity_poly.pdbx_seq_one_letter_code
_entity_poly.pdbx_strand_id
1 'polypeptide(L)'
;MLYLVKAGLVENSISAEAFPQVFGQLIRPSLESLAKMIDEKKLMGGIPAGQRAGFFIMDAQSNEEVDRVLGGLPFWGLLNMSVTPLVSVRTAIERDQRAADAMKSSRH
;
A
#
# COMPACT_ATOMS: atom_id res chain seq x y z
N MET A 1 -5.27 -4.05 -11.39
CA MET A 1 -5.02 -4.92 -10.20
C MET A 1 -4.91 -4.04 -8.96
N LEU A 2 -5.44 -4.52 -7.86
CA LEU A 2 -5.43 -3.77 -6.61
C LEU A 2 -4.38 -4.35 -5.64
N TYR A 3 -3.75 -3.46 -4.90
CA TYR A 3 -2.72 -3.81 -3.94
C TYR A 3 -3.01 -3.09 -2.62
N LEU A 4 -2.95 -3.84 -1.53
CA LEU A 4 -3.02 -3.26 -0.19
C LEU A 4 -1.62 -2.83 0.22
N VAL A 5 -1.44 -1.54 0.48
CA VAL A 5 -0.16 -0.96 0.89
C VAL A 5 -0.28 -0.47 2.32
N LYS A 6 0.56 -1.00 3.19
CA LYS A 6 0.69 -0.55 4.58
C LYS A 6 2.08 0.00 4.76
N ALA A 7 2.19 1.21 5.27
CA ALA A 7 3.48 1.87 5.46
C ALA A 7 3.54 2.53 6.82
N GLY A 8 4.75 2.62 7.38
CA GLY A 8 4.99 3.35 8.61
C GLY A 8 6.43 3.81 8.67
N LEU A 9 6.68 4.93 9.36
CA LEU A 9 8.04 5.38 9.60
C LEU A 9 8.76 4.38 10.50
N VAL A 10 10.01 4.10 10.18
CA VAL A 10 10.86 3.30 11.04
C VAL A 10 11.05 4.05 12.36
N GLU A 11 10.78 3.36 13.46
CA GLU A 11 10.83 3.96 14.78
C GLU A 11 12.23 4.51 15.05
N ASN A 12 12.29 5.72 15.61
CA ASN A 12 13.54 6.42 15.94
C ASN A 12 14.45 6.72 14.74
N SER A 13 13.92 6.65 13.52
CA SER A 13 14.71 6.92 12.31
C SER A 13 15.04 8.40 12.12
N ILE A 14 14.28 9.29 12.77
CA ILE A 14 14.44 10.74 12.62
C ILE A 14 14.47 11.37 14.00
N SER A 15 15.55 12.13 14.29
CA SER A 15 15.60 12.91 15.53
C SER A 15 14.64 14.09 15.49
N ALA A 16 14.24 14.57 16.66
CA ALA A 16 13.38 15.74 16.76
C ALA A 16 14.04 16.98 16.11
N GLU A 17 15.35 17.09 16.23
CA GLU A 17 16.10 18.21 15.63
C GLU A 17 16.13 18.14 14.10
N ALA A 18 16.24 16.96 13.54
CA ALA A 18 16.29 16.77 12.09
C ALA A 18 14.91 16.79 11.44
N PHE A 19 13.84 16.60 12.20
CA PHE A 19 12.50 16.41 11.66
C PHE A 19 12.05 17.54 10.72
N PRO A 20 12.23 18.85 11.07
CA PRO A 20 11.77 19.90 10.15
C PRO A 20 12.39 19.81 8.76
N GLN A 21 13.68 19.52 8.69
CA GLN A 21 14.40 19.41 7.42
C GLN A 21 13.99 18.14 6.66
N VAL A 22 13.92 17.01 7.34
CA VAL A 22 13.49 15.74 6.75
C VAL A 22 12.06 15.85 6.25
N PHE A 23 11.18 16.48 7.01
CA PHE A 23 9.82 16.71 6.58
C PHE A 23 9.78 17.52 5.28
N GLY A 24 10.46 18.64 5.23
CA GLY A 24 10.45 19.52 4.06
C GLY A 24 11.07 18.90 2.82
N GLN A 25 12.11 18.09 2.98
CA GLN A 25 12.86 17.53 1.86
C GLN A 25 12.32 16.18 1.39
N LEU A 26 11.81 15.33 2.30
CA LEU A 26 11.44 13.96 1.98
C LEU A 26 9.97 13.64 2.23
N ILE A 27 9.46 14.01 3.41
CA ILE A 27 8.11 13.56 3.81
C ILE A 27 7.04 14.35 3.05
N ARG A 28 7.12 15.69 3.07
CA ARG A 28 6.10 16.52 2.42
C ARG A 28 6.00 16.24 0.92
N PRO A 29 7.10 16.20 0.14
CA PRO A 29 6.99 15.87 -1.28
C PRO A 29 6.38 14.50 -1.53
N SER A 30 6.67 13.52 -0.67
CA SER A 30 6.08 12.20 -0.78
C SER A 30 4.58 12.21 -0.53
N LEU A 31 4.14 12.91 0.51
CA LEU A 31 2.71 13.07 0.82
C LEU A 31 1.97 13.81 -0.30
N GLU A 32 2.60 14.81 -0.88
CA GLU A 32 2.02 15.53 -2.03
C GLU A 32 1.87 14.60 -3.24
N SER A 33 2.84 13.73 -3.49
CA SER A 33 2.73 12.73 -4.55
C SER A 33 1.60 11.75 -4.30
N LEU A 34 1.44 11.29 -3.05
CA LEU A 34 0.33 10.41 -2.68
C LEU A 34 -1.02 11.12 -2.84
N ALA A 35 -1.12 12.37 -2.42
CA ALA A 35 -2.33 13.16 -2.59
C ALA A 35 -2.72 13.29 -4.07
N LYS A 36 -1.73 13.52 -4.93
CA LYS A 36 -1.95 13.58 -6.38
C LYS A 36 -2.48 12.26 -6.92
N MET A 37 -1.93 11.14 -6.48
CA MET A 37 -2.40 9.83 -6.91
C MET A 37 -3.83 9.56 -6.44
N ILE A 38 -4.21 10.05 -5.26
CA ILE A 38 -5.60 9.96 -4.78
C ILE A 38 -6.52 10.78 -5.68
N ASP A 39 -6.11 12.00 -6.03
CA ASP A 39 -6.89 12.85 -6.93
C ASP A 39 -7.07 12.22 -8.30
N GLU A 40 -6.06 11.49 -8.77
CA GLU A 40 -6.10 10.77 -10.05
C GLU A 40 -6.81 9.42 -9.96
N LYS A 41 -7.32 9.07 -8.78
CA LYS A 41 -8.03 7.80 -8.49
C LYS A 41 -7.18 6.55 -8.68
N LYS A 42 -5.86 6.69 -8.59
CA LYS A 42 -4.93 5.56 -8.61
C LYS A 42 -4.68 5.00 -7.23
N LEU A 43 -5.00 5.77 -6.21
CA LEU A 43 -4.76 5.43 -4.82
C LEU A 43 -5.99 5.78 -4.00
N MET A 44 -6.33 4.92 -3.04
CA MET A 44 -7.45 5.11 -2.13
C MET A 44 -6.95 4.85 -0.71
N GLY A 45 -7.47 5.56 0.28
CA GLY A 45 -7.06 5.35 1.66
C GLY A 45 -6.62 6.64 2.33
N GLY A 46 -5.76 6.52 3.31
CA GLY A 46 -5.31 7.69 4.07
C GLY A 46 -4.36 7.34 5.20
N ILE A 47 -4.25 8.29 6.10
CA ILE A 47 -3.36 8.25 7.25
C ILE A 47 -4.20 7.99 8.50
N PRO A 48 -3.91 6.96 9.31
CA PRO A 48 -4.60 6.78 10.59
C PRO A 48 -4.44 8.00 11.47
N ALA A 49 -5.53 8.42 12.10
CA ALA A 49 -5.51 9.60 12.94
C ALA A 49 -4.46 9.46 14.05
N GLY A 50 -3.61 10.49 14.19
CA GLY A 50 -2.58 10.53 15.21
C GLY A 50 -1.37 9.64 14.98
N GLN A 51 -1.23 9.06 13.80
CA GLN A 51 -0.12 8.14 13.51
C GLN A 51 0.68 8.61 12.30
N ARG A 52 1.96 8.23 12.28
CA ARG A 52 2.84 8.44 11.13
C ARG A 52 2.90 7.15 10.32
N ALA A 53 1.77 6.78 9.73
CA ALA A 53 1.59 5.57 8.96
C ALA A 53 0.67 5.84 7.80
N GLY A 54 0.56 4.91 6.88
CA GLY A 54 -0.35 5.01 5.76
C GLY A 54 -1.01 3.68 5.46
N PHE A 55 -2.27 3.72 5.09
CA PHE A 55 -3.04 2.55 4.67
C PHE A 55 -3.71 2.89 3.36
N PHE A 56 -3.30 2.22 2.29
CA PHE A 56 -3.76 2.54 0.96
C PHE A 56 -4.13 1.31 0.17
N ILE A 57 -5.01 1.51 -0.80
CA ILE A 57 -5.24 0.55 -1.87
C ILE A 57 -4.79 1.24 -3.16
N MET A 58 -3.84 0.63 -3.85
CA MET A 58 -3.27 1.16 -5.09
C MET A 58 -3.78 0.34 -6.27
N ASP A 59 -4.24 1.03 -7.30
CA ASP A 59 -4.54 0.39 -8.58
C ASP A 59 -3.30 0.50 -9.47
N ALA A 60 -2.79 -0.64 -9.91
CA ALA A 60 -1.61 -0.71 -10.75
C ALA A 60 -1.73 -1.88 -11.73
N GLN A 61 -0.95 -1.83 -12.80
CA GLN A 61 -1.00 -2.85 -13.84
C GLN A 61 -0.19 -4.08 -13.49
N SER A 62 0.83 -3.94 -12.65
CA SER A 62 1.77 -5.01 -12.33
C SER A 62 2.45 -4.77 -11.00
N ASN A 63 3.08 -5.83 -10.47
CA ASN A 63 3.92 -5.74 -9.29
C ASN A 63 5.08 -4.76 -9.51
N GLU A 64 5.65 -4.76 -10.70
CA GLU A 64 6.77 -3.90 -11.06
C GLU A 64 6.37 -2.43 -11.05
N GLU A 65 5.15 -2.12 -11.47
CA GLU A 65 4.63 -0.74 -11.39
C GLU A 65 4.51 -0.27 -9.95
N VAL A 66 3.95 -1.12 -9.07
CA VAL A 66 3.83 -0.81 -7.64
C VAL A 66 5.22 -0.55 -7.04
N ASP A 67 6.16 -1.44 -7.33
CA ASP A 67 7.52 -1.32 -6.82
C ASP A 67 8.17 -0.02 -7.28
N ARG A 68 8.05 0.30 -8.56
CA ARG A 68 8.61 1.52 -9.14
C ARG A 68 8.00 2.78 -8.52
N VAL A 69 6.68 2.82 -8.39
CA VAL A 69 5.98 3.99 -7.86
C VAL A 69 6.33 4.21 -6.39
N LEU A 70 6.24 3.17 -5.57
CA LEU A 70 6.52 3.28 -4.14
C LEU A 70 8.00 3.53 -3.87
N GLY A 71 8.88 2.82 -4.58
CA GLY A 71 10.32 2.99 -4.45
C GLY A 71 10.82 4.35 -4.94
N GLY A 72 10.04 5.04 -5.75
CA GLY A 72 10.34 6.39 -6.24
C GLY A 72 9.93 7.50 -5.29
N LEU A 73 9.20 7.20 -4.20
CA LEU A 73 8.82 8.22 -3.23
C LEU A 73 10.05 8.68 -2.44
N PRO A 74 10.25 10.01 -2.28
CA PRO A 74 11.43 10.53 -1.57
C PRO A 74 11.65 9.94 -0.19
N PHE A 75 10.57 9.60 0.54
CA PHE A 75 10.70 9.08 1.90
C PHE A 75 10.75 7.54 1.97
N TRP A 76 10.86 6.84 0.82
CA TRP A 76 10.82 5.39 0.80
C TRP A 76 11.83 4.74 1.76
N GLY A 77 13.04 5.29 1.83
CA GLY A 77 14.09 4.76 2.72
C GLY A 77 13.82 4.93 4.21
N LEU A 78 12.81 5.70 4.59
CA LEU A 78 12.42 5.91 5.98
C LEU A 78 11.26 5.01 6.42
N LEU A 79 10.75 4.19 5.52
CA LEU A 79 9.51 3.45 5.75
C LEU A 79 9.75 1.95 5.87
N ASN A 80 9.00 1.34 6.77
CA ASN A 80 8.63 -0.07 6.68
C ASN A 80 7.37 -0.15 5.85
N MET A 81 7.37 -1.01 4.84
CA MET A 81 6.27 -1.09 3.90
C MET A 81 5.94 -2.53 3.60
N SER A 82 4.65 -2.85 3.56
CA SER A 82 4.18 -4.14 3.07
C SER A 82 3.17 -3.92 1.95
N VAL A 83 3.29 -4.72 0.90
CA VAL A 83 2.43 -4.66 -0.28
C VAL A 83 1.83 -6.03 -0.49
N THR A 84 0.51 -6.10 -0.53
CA THR A 84 -0.22 -7.35 -0.70
C THR A 84 -1.12 -7.25 -1.93
N PRO A 85 -0.88 -8.06 -2.96
CA PRO A 85 -1.81 -8.13 -4.09
C PRO A 85 -3.16 -8.64 -3.63
N LEU A 86 -4.22 -8.06 -4.16
CA LEU A 86 -5.59 -8.42 -3.81
C LEU A 86 -6.26 -9.08 -5.01
N VAL A 87 -7.10 -10.07 -4.75
CA VAL A 87 -8.04 -10.56 -5.74
C VAL A 87 -9.42 -9.98 -5.43
N SER A 88 -10.29 -9.92 -6.44
CA SER A 88 -11.65 -9.43 -6.22
C SER A 88 -12.45 -10.41 -5.36
N VAL A 89 -13.49 -9.92 -4.71
CA VAL A 89 -14.42 -10.78 -3.96
C VAL A 89 -15.03 -11.83 -4.91
N ARG A 90 -15.33 -11.45 -6.14
CA ARG A 90 -15.87 -12.38 -7.14
C ARG A 90 -14.86 -13.50 -7.45
N THR A 91 -13.58 -13.19 -7.58
CA THR A 91 -12.54 -14.21 -7.76
C THR A 91 -12.49 -15.17 -6.57
N ALA A 92 -12.65 -14.63 -5.36
CA ALA A 92 -12.68 -15.45 -4.14
C ALA A 92 -13.90 -16.40 -4.13
N ILE A 93 -15.06 -15.91 -4.58
CA ILE A 93 -16.26 -16.76 -4.71
C ILE A 93 -15.99 -17.91 -5.67
N GLU A 94 -15.41 -17.64 -6.83
CA GLU A 94 -15.09 -18.67 -7.83
C GLU A 94 -14.11 -19.70 -7.28
N ARG A 95 -13.07 -19.22 -6.59
CA ARG A 95 -12.07 -20.10 -5.97
C ARG A 95 -12.72 -21.04 -4.94
N ASP A 96 -13.55 -20.48 -4.07
CA ASP A 96 -14.17 -21.24 -3.00
C ASP A 96 -15.25 -22.20 -3.54
N GLN A 97 -15.94 -21.80 -4.63
CA GLN A 97 -16.87 -22.70 -5.30
C GLN A 97 -16.15 -23.92 -5.88
N ARG A 98 -15.00 -23.71 -6.53
CA ARG A 98 -14.20 -24.83 -7.04
C ARG A 98 -13.75 -25.75 -5.91
N ALA A 99 -13.34 -25.18 -4.77
CA ALA A 99 -12.94 -25.97 -3.62
C ALA A 99 -14.11 -26.79 -3.05
N ALA A 100 -15.28 -26.15 -2.94
CA ALA A 100 -16.48 -26.83 -2.47
C ALA A 100 -16.89 -27.99 -3.40
N ASP A 101 -16.83 -27.77 -4.72
CA ASP A 101 -17.15 -28.78 -5.71
C ASP A 101 -16.17 -29.96 -5.64
N ALA A 102 -14.88 -29.68 -5.47
CA ALA A 102 -13.87 -30.72 -5.31
C ALA A 102 -14.10 -31.55 -4.05
N MET A 103 -14.50 -30.92 -2.95
CA MET A 103 -14.83 -31.64 -1.71
C MET A 103 -16.05 -32.54 -1.86
N LYS A 104 -17.06 -32.10 -2.60
CA LYS A 104 -18.22 -32.93 -2.90
C LYS A 104 -17.83 -34.18 -3.72
N SER A 105 -16.97 -33.97 -4.73
CA SER A 105 -16.52 -35.06 -5.60
C SER A 105 -15.70 -36.08 -4.85
N SER A 106 -14.99 -35.72 -3.81
CA SER A 106 -14.14 -36.64 -3.04
C SER A 106 -14.88 -37.42 -1.97
N ARG A 107 -16.18 -37.24 -1.80
CA ARG A 107 -16.99 -37.90 -0.77
C ARG A 107 -17.73 -39.14 -1.25
N HIS A 108 -17.30 -39.76 -2.28
CA HIS A 108 -17.95 -40.99 -2.80
C HIS A 108 -17.44 -42.24 -2.13
#